data_77847fc535f91dd311955064e280d056
#
_entry.id   77847fc535f91dd311955064e280d056
#
_cell.length_a   1.000
_cell.length_b   1.000
_cell.length_c   1.000
_cell.angle_alpha   90.00
_cell.angle_beta   90.00
_cell.angle_gamma   90.00
#
_symmetry.space_group_name_H-M   'P 1'
#
loop_
_entity.id
_entity.type
_entity.pdbx_description
1 polymer ?
#
loop_
_entity_poly.entity_id
_entity_poly.type
_entity_poly.pdbx_seq_one_letter_code
_entity_poly.pdbx_strand_id
1 'polypeptide(L)'
;MKKFLSLLAIAIMALVLVGCKEKTNDVTLNSITITQEGATGTPKLVVGKQAKFKYAFDPADYKGTVVWSTSDETAMTVTQDGVVTPLKEAKDGVYLYATCDNVRGQKKCRIQAAGGGGEENNYPDLQGYTIRIAQAEQALGNYDPHLPTYTQANKEAKLEAWDFIENNFNCHIEVVAYPGSAEWGPSRWNYILNQAASGVSDYDFLTVPDSKIPEFVEGNALIDTTTFYQLYGNNCMDKSYITSGSYKNKLYLLAEGTNSIYNVMYYNGGLLEKLQKIDSSIKEPAQMFLDGEWTYSNFVDYCKKVQTAMGQLPAPSTEDANYYAISGWNTYWFVGLAGTDGQPLADLTNWKINLDSAHKLQAIDTVKNLVTSGVVDPKQNVDGAVVSWNEGRSLFNTGDLWFVNAADRWKENMWGDGGETKYCYVPWPMADDVTLDSYQIQLGGTAGWVMPIGRDYTGYGEECTAENIYRAVITLIQKTKELYESNPDYDEATALRNVAAKYCASEASQNAYIKVTQMIKSGQSFYDPLSNNDNPIGSLYASGETLRGAVDKYASAEPQVSSWAEAIASLVPTLEEAMKKAFS
;
A
#
# COMPACT_ATOMS: atom_id res chain seq x y z
N MET A 1 -26.23 -51.96 -27.36
CA MET A 1 -24.85 -51.50 -27.16
C MET A 1 -24.64 -50.51 -26.01
N LYS A 2 -25.69 -50.00 -25.33
CA LYS A 2 -25.52 -49.04 -24.18
C LYS A 2 -25.44 -49.70 -22.79
N LYS A 3 -25.56 -50.98 -22.66
CA LYS A 3 -25.49 -51.71 -21.37
C LYS A 3 -24.15 -52.43 -21.11
N PHE A 4 -23.23 -52.49 -22.07
CA PHE A 4 -21.92 -53.12 -21.91
C PHE A 4 -20.81 -52.18 -21.46
N LEU A 5 -20.96 -50.86 -21.61
CA LEU A 5 -19.96 -49.86 -21.16
C LEU A 5 -20.04 -49.57 -19.65
N SER A 6 -21.20 -49.78 -19.01
CA SER A 6 -21.35 -49.52 -17.57
C SER A 6 -20.75 -50.62 -16.67
N LEU A 7 -20.56 -51.80 -17.18
CA LEU A 7 -19.95 -52.91 -16.44
C LEU A 7 -18.41 -52.90 -16.48
N LEU A 8 -17.81 -52.26 -17.48
CA LEU A 8 -16.35 -52.14 -17.57
C LEU A 8 -15.81 -51.04 -16.62
N ALA A 9 -16.59 -49.96 -16.39
CA ALA A 9 -16.23 -48.91 -15.46
C ALA A 9 -16.27 -49.37 -13.98
N ILE A 10 -17.17 -50.32 -13.64
CA ILE A 10 -17.27 -50.86 -12.28
C ILE A 10 -16.16 -51.91 -12.02
N ALA A 11 -15.69 -52.60 -13.04
CA ALA A 11 -14.61 -53.58 -12.90
C ALA A 11 -13.23 -52.93 -12.69
N ILE A 12 -13.01 -51.70 -13.19
CA ILE A 12 -11.76 -50.95 -12.98
C ILE A 12 -11.73 -50.33 -11.57
N MET A 13 -12.88 -49.97 -10.99
CA MET A 13 -12.95 -49.48 -9.60
C MET A 13 -12.74 -50.60 -8.55
N ALA A 14 -12.98 -51.87 -8.90
CA ALA A 14 -12.82 -52.98 -7.97
C ALA A 14 -11.38 -53.53 -7.89
N LEU A 15 -10.48 -53.16 -8.81
CA LEU A 15 -9.07 -53.62 -8.80
C LEU A 15 -8.11 -52.68 -8.07
N VAL A 16 -8.56 -51.53 -7.57
CA VAL A 16 -7.73 -50.57 -6.81
C VAL A 16 -7.81 -50.80 -5.28
N LEU A 17 -8.65 -51.76 -4.82
CA LEU A 17 -8.86 -52.00 -3.38
C LEU A 17 -8.10 -53.22 -2.80
N VAL A 18 -7.11 -53.77 -3.51
CA VAL A 18 -6.29 -54.87 -2.96
C VAL A 18 -4.81 -54.45 -3.05
N GLY A 19 -4.39 -53.65 -2.12
CA GLY A 19 -3.00 -53.21 -1.98
C GLY A 19 -2.72 -52.40 -0.74
N CYS A 20 -3.52 -52.53 0.32
CA CYS A 20 -3.12 -51.98 1.64
C CYS A 20 -2.00 -52.84 2.22
N LYS A 21 -0.75 -52.51 1.94
CA LYS A 21 0.37 -52.91 2.79
C LYS A 21 0.43 -51.94 3.98
N GLU A 22 0.71 -52.54 5.13
CA GLU A 22 0.79 -51.89 6.45
C GLU A 22 1.41 -50.50 6.44
N LYS A 23 0.71 -49.54 7.07
CA LYS A 23 1.24 -48.21 7.36
C LYS A 23 2.37 -48.33 8.38
N THR A 24 3.57 -48.04 7.96
CA THR A 24 4.73 -47.83 8.84
C THR A 24 5.13 -46.36 8.91
N ASN A 25 4.13 -45.46 8.89
CA ASN A 25 4.42 -44.01 9.01
C ASN A 25 4.01 -43.54 10.40
N ASP A 26 4.99 -43.23 11.25
CA ASP A 26 4.79 -42.48 12.48
C ASP A 26 4.63 -40.96 12.20
N VAL A 27 4.62 -40.55 10.93
CA VAL A 27 4.60 -39.15 10.46
C VAL A 27 3.29 -38.90 9.72
N THR A 28 2.59 -37.82 10.05
CA THR A 28 1.35 -37.41 9.37
C THR A 28 1.67 -36.58 8.12
N LEU A 29 1.02 -36.88 7.00
CA LEU A 29 1.14 -36.11 5.77
C LEU A 29 0.32 -34.83 5.88
N ASN A 30 0.97 -33.65 5.75
CA ASN A 30 0.32 -32.34 5.82
C ASN A 30 -0.08 -31.83 4.43
N SER A 31 0.83 -31.89 3.45
CA SER A 31 0.58 -31.41 2.09
C SER A 31 1.39 -32.16 1.02
N ILE A 32 0.96 -31.98 -0.23
CA ILE A 32 1.66 -32.49 -1.43
C ILE A 32 1.85 -31.32 -2.39
N THR A 33 3.10 -30.99 -2.69
CA THR A 33 3.46 -29.95 -3.68
C THR A 33 3.74 -30.60 -5.02
N ILE A 34 3.17 -30.05 -6.13
CA ILE A 34 3.38 -30.51 -7.50
C ILE A 34 4.20 -29.49 -8.27
N THR A 35 5.28 -29.93 -8.94
CA THR A 35 6.16 -29.12 -9.78
C THR A 35 6.36 -29.74 -11.15
N GLN A 36 6.47 -28.93 -12.20
CA GLN A 36 6.86 -29.41 -13.54
C GLN A 36 8.38 -29.50 -13.62
N GLU A 37 8.93 -30.57 -14.19
CA GLU A 37 10.36 -30.67 -14.43
C GLU A 37 10.80 -29.65 -15.49
N GLY A 38 11.83 -28.86 -15.16
CA GLY A 38 12.41 -27.88 -16.06
C GLY A 38 11.58 -26.61 -16.29
N ALA A 39 10.54 -26.36 -15.48
CA ALA A 39 9.74 -25.15 -15.56
C ALA A 39 9.38 -24.63 -14.17
N THR A 40 9.26 -23.31 -14.04
CA THR A 40 8.78 -22.60 -12.86
C THR A 40 7.41 -21.96 -13.18
N GLY A 41 6.59 -21.70 -12.16
CA GLY A 41 5.28 -21.05 -12.32
C GLY A 41 4.11 -21.98 -12.72
N THR A 42 3.07 -21.42 -13.35
CA THR A 42 1.90 -22.15 -13.84
C THR A 42 2.24 -22.89 -15.14
N PRO A 43 2.15 -24.25 -15.19
CA PRO A 43 2.52 -25.03 -16.36
C PRO A 43 1.71 -24.65 -17.60
N LYS A 44 2.40 -24.27 -18.67
CA LYS A 44 1.83 -24.10 -20.01
C LYS A 44 2.11 -25.36 -20.80
N LEU A 45 1.08 -26.11 -21.10
CA LEU A 45 1.16 -27.33 -21.86
C LEU A 45 0.69 -27.09 -23.29
N VAL A 46 1.27 -27.79 -24.27
CA VAL A 46 0.86 -27.71 -25.68
C VAL A 46 0.24 -29.03 -26.07
N VAL A 47 -0.92 -29.00 -26.70
CA VAL A 47 -1.59 -30.22 -27.19
C VAL A 47 -0.62 -31.11 -27.97
N GLY A 48 -0.52 -32.38 -27.57
CA GLY A 48 0.38 -33.36 -28.17
C GLY A 48 1.82 -33.36 -27.67
N LYS A 49 2.24 -32.37 -26.84
CA LYS A 49 3.58 -32.39 -26.22
C LYS A 49 3.49 -32.87 -24.78
N GLN A 50 4.22 -33.92 -24.44
CA GLN A 50 4.25 -34.46 -23.07
C GLN A 50 5.09 -33.58 -22.15
N ALA A 51 4.69 -33.47 -20.88
CA ALA A 51 5.40 -32.80 -19.82
C ALA A 51 5.51 -33.72 -18.59
N LYS A 52 6.65 -33.69 -17.90
CA LYS A 52 6.89 -34.49 -16.70
C LYS A 52 6.67 -33.63 -15.45
N PHE A 53 5.94 -34.21 -14.50
CA PHE A 53 5.69 -33.60 -13.19
C PHE A 53 6.26 -34.45 -12.07
N LYS A 54 6.68 -33.79 -10.99
CA LYS A 54 7.16 -34.39 -9.75
C LYS A 54 6.27 -33.93 -8.61
N TYR A 55 6.32 -34.66 -7.52
CA TYR A 55 5.70 -34.25 -6.26
C TYR A 55 6.71 -34.25 -5.12
N ALA A 56 6.41 -33.50 -4.08
CA ALA A 56 7.13 -33.52 -2.81
C ALA A 56 6.11 -33.57 -1.66
N PHE A 57 6.42 -34.37 -0.65
CA PHE A 57 5.63 -34.44 0.58
C PHE A 57 6.10 -33.41 1.60
N ASP A 58 5.17 -32.94 2.40
CA ASP A 58 5.44 -32.23 3.64
C ASP A 58 4.79 -33.00 4.81
N PRO A 59 5.59 -33.51 5.76
CA PRO A 59 7.06 -33.47 5.83
C PRO A 59 7.75 -34.39 4.81
N ALA A 60 8.99 -34.02 4.43
CA ALA A 60 9.71 -34.66 3.31
C ALA A 60 10.10 -36.12 3.54
N ASP A 61 10.10 -36.58 4.78
CA ASP A 61 10.42 -37.96 5.18
C ASP A 61 9.19 -38.88 5.15
N TYR A 62 8.00 -38.34 4.87
CA TYR A 62 6.78 -39.13 4.69
C TYR A 62 6.96 -40.22 3.58
N LYS A 63 6.46 -41.41 3.83
CA LYS A 63 6.51 -42.53 2.87
C LYS A 63 5.10 -42.89 2.43
N GLY A 64 4.81 -42.69 1.16
CA GLY A 64 3.52 -43.01 0.58
C GLY A 64 3.58 -43.10 -0.93
N THR A 65 2.52 -43.59 -1.54
CA THR A 65 2.40 -43.69 -3.00
C THR A 65 1.35 -42.71 -3.48
N VAL A 66 1.75 -41.81 -4.38
CA VAL A 66 0.84 -40.86 -5.00
C VAL A 66 0.04 -41.50 -6.13
N VAL A 67 -1.24 -41.20 -6.16
CA VAL A 67 -2.12 -41.46 -7.30
C VAL A 67 -2.32 -40.15 -8.05
N TRP A 68 -1.89 -40.13 -9.31
CA TRP A 68 -2.07 -39.02 -10.20
C TRP A 68 -3.44 -39.03 -10.89
N SER A 69 -4.08 -37.89 -11.01
CA SER A 69 -5.34 -37.68 -11.74
C SER A 69 -5.46 -36.28 -12.28
N THR A 70 -6.47 -36.01 -13.07
CA THR A 70 -6.77 -34.66 -13.60
C THR A 70 -8.23 -34.30 -13.36
N SER A 71 -8.54 -32.98 -13.38
CA SER A 71 -9.93 -32.52 -13.28
C SER A 71 -10.72 -32.74 -14.57
N ASP A 72 -10.05 -32.92 -15.73
CA ASP A 72 -10.68 -33.16 -17.03
C ASP A 72 -9.79 -34.08 -17.89
N GLU A 73 -10.14 -35.37 -17.93
CA GLU A 73 -9.44 -36.37 -18.72
C GLU A 73 -9.63 -36.19 -20.24
N THR A 74 -10.61 -35.40 -20.66
CA THR A 74 -10.81 -35.07 -22.09
C THR A 74 -9.86 -33.97 -22.56
N ALA A 75 -9.37 -33.14 -21.65
CA ALA A 75 -8.42 -32.08 -21.94
C ALA A 75 -6.96 -32.50 -21.74
N MET A 76 -6.67 -33.33 -20.72
CA MET A 76 -5.35 -33.92 -20.52
C MET A 76 -5.40 -35.23 -19.78
N THR A 77 -4.45 -36.12 -20.04
CA THR A 77 -4.25 -37.36 -19.28
C THR A 77 -2.92 -37.30 -18.51
N VAL A 78 -2.83 -38.10 -17.45
CA VAL A 78 -1.59 -38.25 -16.67
C VAL A 78 -1.32 -39.72 -16.37
N THR A 79 -0.08 -40.14 -16.52
CA THR A 79 0.38 -41.48 -16.12
C THR A 79 0.75 -41.52 -14.64
N GLN A 80 0.80 -42.69 -14.04
CA GLN A 80 1.13 -42.85 -12.61
C GLN A 80 2.60 -42.51 -12.26
N ASP A 81 3.44 -42.34 -13.26
CA ASP A 81 4.79 -41.80 -13.11
C ASP A 81 4.89 -40.26 -13.33
N GLY A 82 3.72 -39.59 -13.49
CA GLY A 82 3.63 -38.14 -13.56
C GLY A 82 3.89 -37.52 -14.95
N VAL A 83 3.77 -38.34 -16.06
CA VAL A 83 3.82 -37.79 -17.42
C VAL A 83 2.42 -37.34 -17.83
N VAL A 84 2.29 -36.07 -18.11
CA VAL A 84 1.05 -35.40 -18.56
C VAL A 84 1.06 -35.33 -20.09
N THR A 85 -0.04 -35.70 -20.71
CA THR A 85 -0.28 -35.56 -22.17
C THR A 85 -1.51 -34.69 -22.40
N PRO A 86 -1.32 -33.44 -22.84
CA PRO A 86 -2.42 -32.54 -23.22
C PRO A 86 -3.11 -33.03 -24.50
N LEU A 87 -4.44 -33.13 -24.47
CA LEU A 87 -5.25 -33.64 -25.57
C LEU A 87 -6.06 -32.55 -26.27
N LYS A 88 -6.47 -31.50 -25.56
CA LYS A 88 -7.34 -30.44 -26.06
C LYS A 88 -6.97 -29.13 -25.41
N GLU A 89 -7.10 -28.04 -26.17
CA GLU A 89 -6.94 -26.69 -25.64
C GLU A 89 -7.86 -26.44 -24.45
N ALA A 90 -7.29 -25.83 -23.38
CA ALA A 90 -8.01 -25.42 -22.18
C ALA A 90 -7.40 -24.12 -21.63
N LYS A 91 -7.90 -22.98 -22.13
CA LYS A 91 -7.41 -21.64 -21.76
C LYS A 91 -7.65 -21.32 -20.29
N ASP A 92 -8.79 -21.75 -19.75
CA ASP A 92 -9.14 -21.59 -18.34
C ASP A 92 -8.36 -22.50 -17.40
N GLY A 93 -7.62 -23.46 -17.98
CA GLY A 93 -6.78 -24.40 -17.26
C GLY A 93 -7.52 -25.64 -16.74
N VAL A 94 -6.74 -26.71 -16.54
CA VAL A 94 -7.14 -28.00 -15.98
C VAL A 94 -6.28 -28.31 -14.78
N TYR A 95 -6.85 -28.85 -13.71
CA TYR A 95 -6.07 -29.20 -12.53
C TYR A 95 -5.45 -30.58 -12.65
N LEU A 96 -4.15 -30.65 -12.38
CA LEU A 96 -3.42 -31.87 -12.11
C LEU A 96 -3.45 -32.14 -10.61
N TYR A 97 -3.78 -33.38 -10.22
CA TYR A 97 -3.86 -33.80 -8.84
C TYR A 97 -2.84 -34.91 -8.52
N ALA A 98 -2.27 -34.82 -7.34
CA ALA A 98 -1.47 -35.86 -6.71
C ALA A 98 -2.09 -36.18 -5.35
N THR A 99 -2.62 -37.38 -5.17
CA THR A 99 -3.34 -37.77 -3.95
C THR A 99 -2.63 -38.93 -3.25
N CYS A 100 -2.42 -38.81 -1.95
CA CYS A 100 -1.89 -39.85 -1.08
C CYS A 100 -2.57 -39.75 0.29
N ASP A 101 -3.08 -40.86 0.83
CA ASP A 101 -3.68 -40.97 2.17
C ASP A 101 -4.70 -39.86 2.51
N ASN A 102 -5.61 -39.56 1.60
CA ASN A 102 -6.63 -38.49 1.73
C ASN A 102 -6.09 -37.04 1.66
N VAL A 103 -4.80 -36.84 1.47
CA VAL A 103 -4.22 -35.50 1.19
C VAL A 103 -4.08 -35.36 -0.32
N ARG A 104 -4.56 -34.22 -0.85
CA ARG A 104 -4.50 -33.91 -2.28
C ARG A 104 -3.68 -32.65 -2.49
N GLY A 105 -2.59 -32.78 -3.25
CA GLY A 105 -1.93 -31.64 -3.91
C GLY A 105 -2.61 -31.33 -5.25
N GLN A 106 -2.60 -30.08 -5.67
CA GLN A 106 -3.14 -29.66 -6.96
C GLN A 106 -2.23 -28.65 -7.66
N LYS A 107 -2.20 -28.73 -9.01
CA LYS A 107 -1.50 -27.74 -9.85
C LYS A 107 -2.38 -27.41 -11.05
N LYS A 108 -2.70 -26.12 -11.24
CA LYS A 108 -3.42 -25.66 -12.42
C LYS A 108 -2.48 -25.68 -13.63
N CYS A 109 -2.91 -26.28 -14.74
CA CYS A 109 -2.17 -26.37 -16.01
C CYS A 109 -3.02 -25.71 -17.10
N ARG A 110 -2.47 -24.78 -17.86
CA ARG A 110 -3.10 -24.22 -19.06
C ARG A 110 -2.64 -25.01 -20.27
N ILE A 111 -3.56 -25.30 -21.21
CA ILE A 111 -3.28 -26.09 -22.41
C ILE A 111 -3.52 -25.22 -23.65
N GLN A 112 -2.49 -25.05 -24.45
CA GLN A 112 -2.52 -24.35 -25.74
C GLN A 112 -2.74 -25.34 -26.89
N ALA A 113 -3.37 -24.91 -27.98
CA ALA A 113 -3.60 -25.72 -29.16
C ALA A 113 -2.28 -26.22 -29.83
N ALA A 114 -2.29 -27.42 -30.42
CA ALA A 114 -1.17 -27.91 -31.21
C ALA A 114 -1.02 -27.03 -32.49
N GLY A 115 0.12 -26.42 -32.69
CA GLY A 115 0.39 -25.63 -33.89
C GLY A 115 -0.38 -24.32 -33.94
N GLY A 116 -1.02 -23.93 -32.86
CA GLY A 116 -1.43 -22.55 -32.65
C GLY A 116 -0.16 -21.71 -32.56
N GLY A 117 0.20 -20.99 -33.64
CA GLY A 117 0.92 -19.76 -33.51
C GLY A 117 0.08 -18.97 -32.51
N GLY A 118 0.55 -18.81 -31.28
CA GLY A 118 -0.01 -17.90 -30.35
C GLY A 118 -0.16 -16.56 -31.09
N GLU A 119 -1.08 -15.71 -30.67
CA GLU A 119 -0.85 -14.29 -30.83
C GLU A 119 0.63 -14.11 -30.64
N GLU A 120 1.35 -13.62 -31.66
CA GLU A 120 2.80 -13.41 -31.62
C GLU A 120 3.08 -12.90 -30.23
N ASN A 121 3.97 -13.59 -29.50
CA ASN A 121 4.25 -13.20 -28.12
C ASN A 121 4.82 -11.79 -28.22
N ASN A 122 3.94 -10.80 -28.10
CA ASN A 122 4.26 -9.38 -28.27
C ASN A 122 5.12 -8.86 -27.12
N TYR A 123 5.57 -9.76 -26.23
CA TYR A 123 6.42 -9.44 -25.10
C TYR A 123 7.87 -9.82 -25.41
N PRO A 124 8.82 -8.97 -25.02
CA PRO A 124 10.25 -9.23 -25.24
C PRO A 124 10.72 -10.47 -24.45
N ASP A 125 11.64 -11.21 -25.02
CA ASP A 125 12.30 -12.34 -24.36
C ASP A 125 13.50 -11.85 -23.53
N LEU A 126 13.36 -11.82 -22.20
CA LEU A 126 14.40 -11.39 -21.28
C LEU A 126 15.40 -12.52 -20.92
N GLN A 127 15.30 -13.67 -21.57
CA GLN A 127 16.25 -14.78 -21.51
C GLN A 127 16.59 -15.26 -20.10
N GLY A 128 15.58 -15.34 -19.22
CA GLY A 128 15.74 -15.78 -17.84
C GLY A 128 16.35 -14.71 -16.91
N TYR A 129 16.37 -13.45 -17.34
CA TYR A 129 16.84 -12.35 -16.49
C TYR A 129 16.02 -12.26 -15.19
N THR A 130 16.71 -11.97 -14.07
CA THR A 130 16.06 -11.73 -12.79
C THR A 130 15.89 -10.23 -12.55
N ILE A 131 14.65 -9.76 -12.60
CA ILE A 131 14.27 -8.39 -12.27
C ILE A 131 14.27 -8.26 -10.75
N ARG A 132 15.11 -7.36 -10.21
CA ARG A 132 15.27 -7.18 -8.76
C ARG A 132 14.71 -5.84 -8.31
N ILE A 133 13.75 -5.89 -7.39
CA ILE A 133 13.06 -4.73 -6.80
C ILE A 133 13.48 -4.60 -5.35
N ALA A 134 14.22 -3.53 -5.01
CA ALA A 134 14.66 -3.27 -3.65
C ALA A 134 13.54 -2.62 -2.81
N GLN A 135 13.29 -3.19 -1.63
CA GLN A 135 12.29 -2.73 -0.68
C GLN A 135 12.85 -2.69 0.75
N ALA A 136 12.21 -1.98 1.66
CA ALA A 136 12.50 -2.11 3.08
C ALA A 136 12.17 -3.53 3.57
N GLU A 137 13.02 -4.12 4.42
CA GLU A 137 12.84 -5.51 4.88
C GLU A 137 11.47 -5.75 5.51
N GLN A 138 11.02 -4.82 6.37
CA GLN A 138 9.70 -4.90 7.02
C GLN A 138 8.51 -4.74 6.05
N ALA A 139 8.75 -4.27 4.82
CA ALA A 139 7.72 -4.04 3.82
C ALA A 139 7.69 -5.11 2.70
N LEU A 140 8.59 -6.09 2.70
CA LEU A 140 8.63 -7.15 1.68
C LEU A 140 7.28 -7.84 1.53
N GLY A 141 6.62 -8.14 2.65
CA GLY A 141 5.30 -8.77 2.67
C GLY A 141 4.15 -7.93 2.11
N ASN A 142 4.38 -6.66 1.78
CA ASN A 142 3.38 -5.83 1.10
C ASN A 142 3.49 -5.94 -0.43
N TYR A 143 4.61 -6.44 -0.94
CA TYR A 143 4.92 -6.42 -2.38
C TYR A 143 5.09 -7.81 -2.98
N ASP A 144 5.68 -8.76 -2.24
CA ASP A 144 5.89 -10.14 -2.70
C ASP A 144 4.72 -11.06 -2.28
N PRO A 145 3.86 -11.48 -3.23
CA PRO A 145 2.70 -12.32 -2.92
C PRO A 145 3.07 -13.76 -2.52
N HIS A 146 4.31 -14.20 -2.70
CA HIS A 146 4.79 -15.53 -2.30
C HIS A 146 5.08 -15.59 -0.80
N LEU A 147 5.29 -14.44 -0.13
CA LEU A 147 5.55 -14.41 1.30
C LEU A 147 4.27 -14.69 2.11
N PRO A 148 4.37 -15.43 3.23
CA PRO A 148 3.24 -15.64 4.14
C PRO A 148 2.67 -14.34 4.71
N THR A 149 3.52 -13.32 4.83
CA THR A 149 3.17 -11.98 5.34
C THR A 149 2.40 -11.12 4.34
N TYR A 150 2.28 -11.53 3.07
CA TYR A 150 1.42 -10.83 2.10
C TYR A 150 -0.05 -11.16 2.38
N THR A 151 -0.77 -10.20 2.93
CA THR A 151 -2.18 -10.33 3.36
C THR A 151 -3.17 -9.50 2.54
N GLN A 152 -2.73 -8.97 1.38
CA GLN A 152 -3.59 -8.16 0.53
C GLN A 152 -4.67 -9.02 -0.16
N ALA A 153 -5.86 -8.44 -0.34
CA ALA A 153 -7.00 -9.13 -0.94
C ALA A 153 -6.78 -9.59 -2.39
N ASN A 154 -5.86 -8.95 -3.10
CA ASN A 154 -5.49 -9.27 -4.48
C ASN A 154 -4.41 -10.36 -4.61
N LYS A 155 -4.08 -11.10 -3.54
CA LYS A 155 -2.96 -12.04 -3.52
C LYS A 155 -2.99 -13.05 -4.67
N GLU A 156 -4.13 -13.67 -4.90
CA GLU A 156 -4.25 -14.68 -5.96
C GLU A 156 -4.13 -14.07 -7.36
N ALA A 157 -4.74 -12.91 -7.57
CA ALA A 157 -4.59 -12.16 -8.82
C ALA A 157 -3.13 -11.73 -9.07
N LYS A 158 -2.43 -11.31 -8.02
CA LYS A 158 -1.02 -10.91 -8.13
C LYS A 158 -0.11 -12.10 -8.39
N LEU A 159 -0.35 -13.26 -7.77
CA LEU A 159 0.37 -14.50 -8.08
C LEU A 159 0.15 -14.93 -9.55
N GLU A 160 -1.09 -14.86 -10.04
CA GLU A 160 -1.38 -15.19 -11.44
C GLU A 160 -0.75 -14.17 -12.40
N ALA A 161 -0.76 -12.90 -12.08
CA ALA A 161 -0.08 -11.86 -12.85
C ALA A 161 1.44 -12.07 -12.85
N TRP A 162 2.02 -12.44 -11.72
CA TRP A 162 3.44 -12.74 -11.58
C TRP A 162 3.86 -13.90 -12.48
N ASP A 163 3.13 -15.02 -12.38
CA ASP A 163 3.31 -16.15 -13.28
C ASP A 163 3.16 -15.75 -14.77
N PHE A 164 2.20 -14.87 -15.07
CA PHE A 164 2.02 -14.33 -16.42
C PHE A 164 3.27 -13.59 -16.92
N ILE A 165 3.83 -12.70 -16.09
CA ILE A 165 5.03 -11.93 -16.47
C ILE A 165 6.23 -12.86 -16.64
N GLU A 166 6.54 -13.69 -15.68
CA GLU A 166 7.70 -14.58 -15.75
C GLU A 166 7.67 -15.49 -16.99
N ASN A 167 6.47 -15.98 -17.32
CA ASN A 167 6.31 -16.86 -18.48
C ASN A 167 6.33 -16.11 -19.83
N ASN A 168 5.73 -14.92 -19.93
CA ASN A 168 5.61 -14.23 -21.23
C ASN A 168 6.83 -13.37 -21.57
N PHE A 169 7.51 -12.86 -20.56
CA PHE A 169 8.77 -12.12 -20.72
C PHE A 169 10.00 -13.04 -20.57
N ASN A 170 9.82 -14.31 -20.24
CA ASN A 170 10.91 -15.25 -19.93
C ASN A 170 11.90 -14.62 -18.93
N CYS A 171 11.40 -14.28 -17.74
CA CYS A 171 12.18 -13.65 -16.68
C CYS A 171 11.79 -14.21 -15.32
N HIS A 172 12.51 -13.78 -14.27
CA HIS A 172 12.15 -13.97 -12.87
C HIS A 172 11.98 -12.61 -12.21
N ILE A 173 11.13 -12.51 -11.19
CA ILE A 173 10.95 -11.29 -10.40
C ILE A 173 11.29 -11.61 -8.94
N GLU A 174 12.16 -10.80 -8.35
CA GLU A 174 12.52 -10.88 -6.94
C GLU A 174 12.29 -9.55 -6.24
N VAL A 175 11.53 -9.55 -5.15
CA VAL A 175 11.47 -8.43 -4.22
C VAL A 175 12.45 -8.72 -3.09
N VAL A 176 13.46 -7.87 -2.93
CA VAL A 176 14.57 -8.09 -2.01
C VAL A 176 14.76 -6.92 -1.04
N ALA A 177 15.29 -7.20 0.14
CA ALA A 177 15.61 -6.16 1.09
C ALA A 177 16.79 -5.31 0.60
N TYR A 178 16.78 -4.01 0.92
CA TYR A 178 18.00 -3.21 0.87
C TYR A 178 19.04 -3.82 1.81
N PRO A 179 20.35 -3.69 1.51
CA PRO A 179 21.39 -4.14 2.45
C PRO A 179 21.27 -3.39 3.78
N GLY A 180 21.65 -4.04 4.89
CA GLY A 180 21.56 -3.44 6.22
C GLY A 180 22.35 -2.13 6.40
N SER A 181 23.32 -1.84 5.49
CA SER A 181 23.99 -0.54 5.43
C SER A 181 23.18 0.58 4.78
N ALA A 182 22.03 0.26 4.16
CA ALA A 182 21.15 1.19 3.44
C ALA A 182 19.78 1.28 4.14
N GLU A 183 19.78 1.50 5.45
CA GLU A 183 18.57 1.80 6.23
C GLU A 183 17.89 3.08 5.73
N TRP A 184 16.60 3.23 6.02
CA TRP A 184 15.84 4.42 5.62
C TRP A 184 16.51 5.72 6.11
N GLY A 185 16.53 6.72 5.24
CA GLY A 185 17.14 8.01 5.51
C GLY A 185 18.51 8.18 4.83
N PRO A 186 19.41 9.01 5.38
CA PRO A 186 20.68 9.38 4.73
C PRO A 186 21.54 8.19 4.29
N SER A 187 21.52 7.08 5.03
CA SER A 187 22.27 5.87 4.69
C SER A 187 21.83 5.31 3.32
N ARG A 188 20.51 5.22 3.09
CA ARG A 188 19.94 4.75 1.82
C ARG A 188 20.21 5.73 0.69
N TRP A 189 20.02 7.02 0.94
CA TRP A 189 20.23 8.04 -0.08
C TRP A 189 21.67 8.05 -0.57
N ASN A 190 22.62 8.00 0.36
CA ASN A 190 24.05 7.89 0.04
C ASN A 190 24.39 6.57 -0.68
N TYR A 191 23.78 5.46 -0.29
CA TYR A 191 23.97 4.17 -0.95
C TYR A 191 23.57 4.25 -2.43
N ILE A 192 22.39 4.81 -2.74
CA ILE A 192 21.89 4.97 -4.11
C ILE A 192 22.81 5.89 -4.94
N LEU A 193 23.19 7.03 -4.39
CA LEU A 193 24.09 7.98 -5.07
C LEU A 193 25.49 7.39 -5.30
N ASN A 194 26.02 6.60 -4.36
CA ASN A 194 27.31 5.95 -4.50
C ASN A 194 27.30 4.85 -5.57
N GLN A 195 26.23 4.07 -5.67
CA GLN A 195 26.05 3.10 -6.74
C GLN A 195 26.02 3.80 -8.11
N ALA A 196 25.24 4.87 -8.24
CA ALA A 196 25.18 5.67 -9.46
C ALA A 196 26.55 6.25 -9.83
N ALA A 197 27.29 6.81 -8.88
CA ALA A 197 28.64 7.36 -9.10
C ALA A 197 29.66 6.29 -9.53
N SER A 198 29.48 5.03 -9.09
CA SER A 198 30.31 3.90 -9.54
C SER A 198 29.86 3.30 -10.88
N GLY A 199 28.71 3.73 -11.41
CA GLY A 199 28.14 3.20 -12.66
C GLY A 199 27.60 1.77 -12.51
N VAL A 200 27.28 1.32 -11.28
CA VAL A 200 26.80 -0.04 -11.00
C VAL A 200 25.54 0.04 -10.16
N SER A 201 24.54 -0.78 -10.49
CA SER A 201 23.38 -1.01 -9.64
C SER A 201 23.11 -2.51 -9.45
N ASP A 202 22.78 -2.92 -8.23
CA ASP A 202 22.38 -4.29 -7.91
C ASP A 202 20.90 -4.55 -8.19
N TYR A 203 20.13 -3.51 -8.46
CA TYR A 203 18.67 -3.53 -8.58
C TYR A 203 18.19 -2.88 -9.86
N ASP A 204 17.05 -3.35 -10.38
CA ASP A 204 16.36 -2.75 -11.51
C ASP A 204 15.39 -1.67 -11.06
N PHE A 205 14.81 -1.85 -9.86
CA PHE A 205 13.95 -0.86 -9.22
C PHE A 205 14.34 -0.65 -7.77
N LEU A 206 14.24 0.60 -7.33
CA LEU A 206 14.49 1.03 -5.97
C LEU A 206 13.24 1.69 -5.41
N THR A 207 12.79 1.28 -4.23
CA THR A 207 11.70 1.98 -3.53
C THR A 207 12.27 3.17 -2.78
N VAL A 208 11.81 4.37 -3.17
CA VAL A 208 12.22 5.65 -2.60
C VAL A 208 11.00 6.57 -2.42
N PRO A 209 11.04 7.54 -1.50
CA PRO A 209 10.03 8.59 -1.47
C PRO A 209 10.23 9.54 -2.65
N ASP A 210 9.12 10.03 -3.20
CA ASP A 210 9.08 11.00 -4.29
C ASP A 210 9.88 12.27 -3.99
N SER A 211 9.93 12.69 -2.72
CA SER A 211 10.72 13.83 -2.25
C SER A 211 12.23 13.72 -2.55
N LYS A 212 12.74 12.51 -2.82
CA LYS A 212 14.15 12.26 -3.13
C LYS A 212 14.46 12.23 -4.62
N ILE A 213 13.45 12.25 -5.47
CA ILE A 213 13.64 12.24 -6.93
C ILE A 213 14.51 13.42 -7.40
N PRO A 214 14.28 14.68 -6.98
CA PRO A 214 15.15 15.77 -7.39
C PRO A 214 16.62 15.55 -7.05
N GLU A 215 16.92 15.11 -5.82
CA GLU A 215 18.29 14.84 -5.36
C GLU A 215 18.97 13.74 -6.21
N PHE A 216 18.25 12.66 -6.49
CA PHE A 216 18.79 11.55 -7.27
C PHE A 216 18.96 11.89 -8.76
N VAL A 217 18.06 12.69 -9.32
CA VAL A 217 18.20 13.16 -10.71
C VAL A 217 19.37 14.10 -10.87
N GLU A 218 19.55 15.06 -9.97
CA GLU A 218 20.73 15.95 -9.95
C GLU A 218 22.03 15.17 -9.71
N GLY A 219 21.97 14.09 -8.93
CA GLY A 219 23.07 13.13 -8.75
C GLY A 219 23.27 12.17 -9.94
N ASN A 220 22.53 12.33 -11.04
CA ASN A 220 22.53 11.44 -12.21
C ASN A 220 22.38 9.96 -11.82
N ALA A 221 21.44 9.66 -10.92
CA ALA A 221 21.24 8.32 -10.39
C ALA A 221 20.05 7.57 -11.00
N LEU A 222 19.14 8.25 -11.71
CA LEU A 222 17.88 7.68 -12.18
C LEU A 222 17.75 7.72 -13.70
N ILE A 223 17.03 6.74 -14.24
CA ILE A 223 16.59 6.69 -15.63
C ILE A 223 15.30 7.50 -15.77
N ASP A 224 15.23 8.36 -16.80
CA ASP A 224 14.01 9.03 -17.23
C ASP A 224 13.05 7.99 -17.84
N THR A 225 11.93 7.74 -17.18
CA THR A 225 10.93 6.75 -17.62
C THR A 225 9.74 7.35 -18.35
N THR A 226 9.79 8.63 -18.72
CA THR A 226 8.68 9.35 -19.40
C THR A 226 8.20 8.61 -20.63
N THR A 227 9.13 8.27 -21.53
CA THR A 227 8.80 7.56 -22.78
C THR A 227 8.28 6.15 -22.50
N PHE A 228 8.84 5.45 -21.52
CA PHE A 228 8.39 4.10 -21.15
C PHE A 228 6.94 4.13 -20.63
N TYR A 229 6.61 5.12 -19.78
CA TYR A 229 5.24 5.28 -19.29
C TYR A 229 4.28 5.68 -20.42
N GLN A 230 4.69 6.55 -21.34
CA GLN A 230 3.87 6.91 -22.50
C GLN A 230 3.55 5.70 -23.39
N LEU A 231 4.50 4.79 -23.57
CA LEU A 231 4.32 3.59 -24.38
C LEU A 231 3.51 2.50 -23.69
N TYR A 232 3.74 2.28 -22.39
CA TYR A 232 3.23 1.09 -21.69
C TYR A 232 2.31 1.40 -20.50
N GLY A 233 2.21 2.65 -20.06
CA GLY A 233 1.53 3.03 -18.83
C GLY A 233 0.01 2.89 -18.86
N ASN A 234 -0.61 3.14 -20.01
CA ASN A 234 -2.05 3.02 -20.21
C ASN A 234 -2.88 3.63 -19.04
N ASN A 235 -2.44 4.79 -18.55
CA ASN A 235 -3.07 5.51 -17.42
C ASN A 235 -3.24 4.67 -16.13
N CYS A 236 -2.33 3.73 -15.87
CA CYS A 236 -2.42 2.89 -14.67
C CYS A 236 -2.09 3.62 -13.36
N MET A 237 -1.41 4.77 -13.43
CA MET A 237 -1.10 5.62 -12.27
C MET A 237 -2.06 6.81 -12.16
N ASP A 238 -2.40 7.16 -10.92
CA ASP A 238 -3.14 8.38 -10.63
C ASP A 238 -2.34 9.63 -11.03
N LYS A 239 -3.05 10.71 -11.38
CA LYS A 239 -2.42 11.99 -11.74
C LYS A 239 -1.52 12.54 -10.64
N SER A 240 -1.86 12.33 -9.37
CA SER A 240 -1.04 12.73 -8.23
C SER A 240 0.31 12.04 -8.20
N TYR A 241 0.37 10.74 -8.53
CA TYR A 241 1.64 10.00 -8.65
C TYR A 241 2.50 10.51 -9.81
N ILE A 242 1.87 10.84 -10.94
CA ILE A 242 2.59 11.43 -12.08
C ILE A 242 3.15 12.79 -11.68
N THR A 243 2.38 13.61 -10.96
CA THR A 243 2.83 14.94 -10.51
C THR A 243 3.97 14.82 -9.50
N SER A 244 3.82 14.04 -8.44
CA SER A 244 4.84 13.88 -7.40
C SER A 244 6.09 13.14 -7.90
N GLY A 245 5.90 12.21 -8.84
CA GLY A 245 6.98 11.43 -9.45
C GLY A 245 7.74 12.13 -10.58
N SER A 246 7.38 13.38 -10.89
CA SER A 246 7.99 14.13 -11.98
C SER A 246 8.96 15.19 -11.47
N TYR A 247 10.07 15.37 -12.20
CA TYR A 247 11.05 16.43 -12.00
C TYR A 247 11.54 16.96 -13.36
N LYS A 248 11.59 18.27 -13.53
CA LYS A 248 11.96 18.93 -14.80
C LYS A 248 11.17 18.37 -15.99
N ASN A 249 9.86 18.23 -15.84
CA ASN A 249 8.93 17.68 -16.83
C ASN A 249 9.24 16.24 -17.29
N LYS A 250 9.94 15.46 -16.49
CA LYS A 250 10.27 14.06 -16.74
C LYS A 250 9.77 13.19 -15.62
N LEU A 251 9.21 12.04 -15.96
CA LEU A 251 8.69 11.07 -15.01
C LEU A 251 9.79 10.08 -14.62
N TYR A 252 9.91 9.83 -13.32
CA TYR A 252 10.89 8.88 -12.75
C TYR A 252 10.24 7.81 -11.88
N LEU A 253 9.04 8.07 -11.33
CA LEU A 253 8.35 7.18 -10.40
C LEU A 253 7.38 6.25 -11.13
N LEU A 254 7.37 4.99 -10.69
CA LEU A 254 6.31 4.01 -10.94
C LEU A 254 5.68 3.65 -9.60
N ALA A 255 4.36 3.77 -9.48
CA ALA A 255 3.63 3.44 -8.27
C ALA A 255 2.49 2.46 -8.55
N GLU A 256 2.23 1.57 -7.60
CA GLU A 256 1.14 0.60 -7.63
C GLU A 256 -0.05 1.14 -6.81
N GLY A 257 -1.26 0.91 -7.31
CA GLY A 257 -2.49 1.26 -6.61
C GLY A 257 -2.97 2.70 -6.81
N THR A 258 -3.86 3.13 -5.93
CA THR A 258 -4.43 4.48 -5.89
C THR A 258 -3.73 5.29 -4.81
N ASN A 259 -3.40 6.54 -5.09
CA ASN A 259 -2.85 7.42 -4.06
C ASN A 259 -3.83 7.58 -2.90
N SER A 260 -3.30 7.70 -1.70
CA SER A 260 -4.08 7.80 -0.47
C SER A 260 -3.72 9.08 0.28
N ILE A 261 -4.54 9.40 1.28
CA ILE A 261 -4.25 10.49 2.20
C ILE A 261 -3.01 10.11 3.00
N TYR A 262 -2.01 10.99 3.03
CA TYR A 262 -0.81 10.79 3.81
C TYR A 262 -1.04 11.17 5.28
N ASN A 263 -1.31 12.44 5.55
CA ASN A 263 -1.58 12.95 6.89
C ASN A 263 -3.08 12.84 7.21
N VAL A 264 -3.45 12.06 8.21
CA VAL A 264 -4.84 11.80 8.59
C VAL A 264 -5.09 12.13 10.06
N MET A 265 -6.36 12.28 10.41
CA MET A 265 -6.79 12.43 11.78
C MET A 265 -7.45 11.15 12.28
N TYR A 266 -7.04 10.71 13.46
CA TYR A 266 -7.63 9.58 14.16
C TYR A 266 -8.24 10.01 15.48
N TYR A 267 -9.23 9.24 15.94
CA TYR A 267 -9.74 9.37 17.29
C TYR A 267 -9.78 8.02 18.02
N ASN A 268 -9.65 8.09 19.34
CA ASN A 268 -9.70 6.96 20.25
C ASN A 268 -11.16 6.57 20.53
N GLY A 269 -11.67 5.54 19.87
CA GLY A 269 -13.03 5.05 20.05
C GLY A 269 -13.32 4.58 21.47
N GLY A 270 -12.35 3.95 22.15
CA GLY A 270 -12.52 3.51 23.54
C GLY A 270 -12.64 4.68 24.53
N LEU A 271 -11.91 5.77 24.30
CA LEU A 271 -12.07 6.99 25.10
C LEU A 271 -13.41 7.68 24.77
N LEU A 272 -13.78 7.76 23.48
CA LEU A 272 -15.06 8.30 23.06
C LEU A 272 -16.24 7.60 23.74
N GLU A 273 -16.26 6.27 23.77
CA GLU A 273 -17.30 5.49 24.47
C GLU A 273 -17.43 5.85 25.97
N LYS A 274 -16.29 6.11 26.63
CA LYS A 274 -16.29 6.56 28.04
C LYS A 274 -16.88 7.97 28.18
N LEU A 275 -16.53 8.88 27.27
CA LEU A 275 -17.04 10.25 27.27
C LEU A 275 -18.54 10.31 26.95
N GLN A 276 -19.04 9.48 26.05
CA GLN A 276 -20.47 9.37 25.73
C GLN A 276 -21.31 8.82 26.90
N LYS A 277 -20.71 8.02 27.78
CA LYS A 277 -21.38 7.60 29.04
C LYS A 277 -21.50 8.72 30.06
N ILE A 278 -20.59 9.72 30.00
CA ILE A 278 -20.64 10.91 30.86
C ILE A 278 -21.60 11.95 30.27
N ASP A 279 -21.50 12.19 28.97
CA ASP A 279 -22.36 13.12 28.23
C ASP A 279 -22.82 12.48 26.91
N SER A 280 -24.05 11.97 26.90
CA SER A 280 -24.65 11.30 25.73
C SER A 280 -24.87 12.23 24.52
N SER A 281 -24.68 13.54 24.66
CA SER A 281 -24.74 14.51 23.56
C SER A 281 -23.41 14.67 22.82
N ILE A 282 -22.36 13.96 23.22
CA ILE A 282 -21.11 13.84 22.48
C ILE A 282 -21.34 12.91 21.30
N LYS A 283 -21.41 13.47 20.09
CA LYS A 283 -21.59 12.72 18.85
C LYS A 283 -20.29 12.02 18.43
N GLU A 284 -20.40 11.04 17.56
CA GLU A 284 -19.23 10.42 16.93
C GLU A 284 -18.68 11.34 15.83
N PRO A 285 -17.36 11.67 15.85
CA PRO A 285 -16.77 12.61 14.87
C PRO A 285 -16.98 12.21 13.41
N ALA A 286 -16.80 10.92 13.10
CA ALA A 286 -16.98 10.41 11.74
C ALA A 286 -18.44 10.57 11.25
N GLN A 287 -19.43 10.38 12.14
CA GLN A 287 -20.83 10.62 11.82
C GLN A 287 -21.10 12.12 11.58
N MET A 288 -20.50 13.01 12.38
CA MET A 288 -20.61 14.46 12.16
C MET A 288 -20.07 14.86 10.79
N PHE A 289 -18.97 14.25 10.33
CA PHE A 289 -18.46 14.47 8.97
C PHE A 289 -19.48 14.01 7.92
N LEU A 290 -20.03 12.81 8.04
CA LEU A 290 -21.02 12.28 7.10
C LEU A 290 -22.28 13.14 7.02
N ASP A 291 -22.66 13.76 8.14
CA ASP A 291 -23.81 14.67 8.26
C ASP A 291 -23.49 16.10 7.78
N GLY A 292 -22.24 16.41 7.42
CA GLY A 292 -21.80 17.74 7.02
C GLY A 292 -21.65 18.74 8.19
N GLU A 293 -21.64 18.24 9.42
CA GLU A 293 -21.52 19.05 10.64
C GLU A 293 -20.07 19.21 11.14
N TRP A 294 -19.09 18.55 10.51
CA TRP A 294 -17.69 18.52 10.94
C TRP A 294 -16.92 19.72 10.36
N THR A 295 -17.21 20.93 10.90
CA THR A 295 -16.59 22.20 10.49
C THR A 295 -15.58 22.70 11.51
N TYR A 296 -14.76 23.71 11.18
CA TYR A 296 -13.76 24.27 12.09
C TYR A 296 -14.38 24.75 13.39
N SER A 297 -15.45 25.52 13.33
CA SER A 297 -16.13 26.03 14.54
C SER A 297 -16.69 24.91 15.38
N ASN A 298 -17.38 23.93 14.75
CA ASN A 298 -17.92 22.78 15.46
C ASN A 298 -16.83 21.89 16.05
N PHE A 299 -15.68 21.76 15.40
CA PHE A 299 -14.52 21.01 15.90
C PHE A 299 -13.93 21.65 17.15
N VAL A 300 -13.76 22.97 17.16
CA VAL A 300 -13.30 23.70 18.36
C VAL A 300 -14.26 23.51 19.53
N ASP A 301 -15.56 23.67 19.30
CA ASP A 301 -16.58 23.50 20.35
C ASP A 301 -16.66 22.05 20.80
N TYR A 302 -16.52 21.09 19.90
CA TYR A 302 -16.44 19.67 20.21
C TYR A 302 -15.24 19.36 21.13
N CYS A 303 -14.05 19.87 20.80
CA CYS A 303 -12.85 19.69 21.62
C CYS A 303 -13.01 20.27 23.02
N LYS A 304 -13.60 21.45 23.16
CA LYS A 304 -13.91 22.06 24.48
C LYS A 304 -14.90 21.21 25.28
N LYS A 305 -15.94 20.69 24.62
CA LYS A 305 -16.96 19.84 25.22
C LYS A 305 -16.37 18.53 25.72
N VAL A 306 -15.60 17.82 24.91
CA VAL A 306 -14.97 16.56 25.32
C VAL A 306 -13.92 16.80 26.41
N GLN A 307 -13.17 17.90 26.37
CA GLN A 307 -12.24 18.27 27.44
C GLN A 307 -12.96 18.46 28.79
N THR A 308 -14.13 19.07 28.76
CA THR A 308 -14.97 19.23 29.96
C THR A 308 -15.43 17.87 30.51
N ALA A 309 -15.87 16.96 29.63
CA ALA A 309 -16.26 15.60 30.01
C ALA A 309 -15.07 14.79 30.54
N MET A 310 -13.88 14.95 29.96
CA MET A 310 -12.65 14.30 30.42
C MET A 310 -12.30 14.68 31.88
N GLY A 311 -12.65 15.88 32.32
CA GLY A 311 -12.49 16.29 33.72
C GLY A 311 -13.30 15.47 34.71
N GLN A 312 -14.26 14.65 34.27
CA GLN A 312 -15.06 13.75 35.08
C GLN A 312 -14.57 12.30 35.08
N LEU A 313 -13.55 12.00 34.24
CA LEU A 313 -12.92 10.67 34.25
C LEU A 313 -12.05 10.49 35.50
N PRO A 314 -11.85 9.24 35.95
CA PRO A 314 -10.83 8.95 36.94
C PRO A 314 -9.47 9.52 36.53
N ALA A 315 -8.73 10.08 37.50
CA ALA A 315 -7.40 10.58 37.24
C ALA A 315 -6.53 9.49 36.62
N PRO A 316 -5.66 9.84 35.65
CA PRO A 316 -4.68 8.90 35.10
C PRO A 316 -3.81 8.30 36.22
N SER A 317 -3.34 7.07 36.00
CA SER A 317 -2.50 6.36 36.99
C SER A 317 -1.09 6.94 37.12
N THR A 318 -0.67 7.73 36.14
CA THR A 318 0.65 8.38 36.12
C THR A 318 0.55 9.76 36.78
N GLU A 319 1.43 10.05 37.72
CA GLU A 319 1.53 11.35 38.37
C GLU A 319 1.79 12.44 37.30
N ASP A 320 1.12 13.60 37.42
CA ASP A 320 1.15 14.72 36.47
C ASP A 320 0.61 14.40 35.05
N ALA A 321 -0.07 13.30 34.85
CA ALA A 321 -0.74 12.99 33.59
C ALA A 321 -2.16 13.59 33.54
N ASN A 322 -2.53 14.15 32.39
CA ASN A 322 -3.84 14.71 32.11
C ASN A 322 -4.47 14.07 30.86
N TYR A 323 -5.78 14.21 30.71
CA TYR A 323 -6.48 13.96 29.46
C TYR A 323 -6.50 15.21 28.60
N TYR A 324 -6.41 15.02 27.27
CA TYR A 324 -6.47 16.10 26.30
C TYR A 324 -7.39 15.75 25.14
N ALA A 325 -8.13 16.71 24.62
CA ALA A 325 -8.90 16.49 23.41
C ALA A 325 -7.98 16.21 22.22
N ILE A 326 -6.83 16.87 22.15
CA ILE A 326 -5.91 16.85 20.99
C ILE A 326 -4.47 16.56 21.46
N SER A 327 -3.76 15.78 20.67
CA SER A 327 -2.31 15.55 20.79
C SER A 327 -1.61 15.68 19.43
N GLY A 328 -0.29 15.62 19.43
CA GLY A 328 0.52 15.78 18.23
C GLY A 328 0.96 17.22 17.97
N TRP A 329 1.77 17.44 16.94
CA TRP A 329 2.29 18.77 16.60
C TRP A 329 1.24 19.68 15.98
N ASN A 330 1.21 20.93 16.41
CA ASN A 330 0.32 21.97 15.87
C ASN A 330 0.47 22.16 14.35
N THR A 331 1.65 21.91 13.80
CA THR A 331 1.90 22.01 12.35
C THR A 331 1.09 21.00 11.55
N TYR A 332 0.97 19.75 12.02
CA TYR A 332 0.13 18.75 11.34
C TYR A 332 -1.34 19.13 11.37
N TRP A 333 -1.82 19.67 12.50
CA TRP A 333 -3.17 20.19 12.62
C TRP A 333 -3.41 21.33 11.64
N PHE A 334 -2.45 22.28 11.54
CA PHE A 334 -2.55 23.37 10.58
C PHE A 334 -2.59 22.87 9.14
N VAL A 335 -1.65 22.00 8.73
CA VAL A 335 -1.57 21.48 7.36
C VAL A 335 -2.83 20.71 6.97
N GLY A 336 -3.34 19.85 7.86
CA GLY A 336 -4.54 19.08 7.59
C GLY A 336 -5.81 19.92 7.47
N LEU A 337 -6.00 20.89 8.38
CA LEU A 337 -7.12 21.84 8.31
C LEU A 337 -7.01 22.71 7.04
N ALA A 338 -5.84 23.27 6.79
CA ALA A 338 -5.59 24.16 5.67
C ALA A 338 -5.82 23.52 4.29
N GLY A 339 -5.81 22.18 4.19
CA GLY A 339 -5.97 21.45 2.93
C GLY A 339 -7.42 21.17 2.51
N THR A 340 -8.43 21.63 3.26
CA THR A 340 -9.83 21.22 3.00
C THR A 340 -10.58 22.08 1.99
N ASP A 341 -10.01 23.20 1.57
CA ASP A 341 -10.58 24.16 0.61
C ASP A 341 -10.18 23.91 -0.86
N GLY A 342 -9.38 22.88 -1.13
CA GLY A 342 -8.89 22.56 -2.48
C GLY A 342 -7.77 23.47 -3.00
N GLN A 343 -7.26 24.38 -2.16
CA GLN A 343 -6.14 25.24 -2.53
C GLN A 343 -4.86 24.72 -1.88
N PRO A 344 -3.85 24.31 -2.66
CA PRO A 344 -2.60 23.82 -2.09
C PRO A 344 -1.86 24.90 -1.30
N LEU A 345 -1.14 24.47 -0.27
CA LEU A 345 -0.18 25.33 0.44
C LEU A 345 1.00 25.69 -0.47
N ALA A 346 1.40 24.75 -1.33
CA ALA A 346 2.41 25.00 -2.37
C ALA A 346 1.77 24.85 -3.76
N ASP A 347 1.39 25.97 -4.35
CA ASP A 347 0.80 26.05 -5.69
C ASP A 347 1.87 25.94 -6.79
N LEU A 348 2.05 24.72 -7.32
CA LEU A 348 3.00 24.44 -8.39
C LEU A 348 2.61 25.06 -9.74
N THR A 349 1.36 25.47 -9.92
CA THR A 349 0.88 26.10 -11.15
C THR A 349 1.30 27.58 -11.21
N ASN A 350 1.11 28.30 -10.10
CA ASN A 350 1.39 29.72 -10.01
C ASN A 350 2.73 30.03 -9.33
N TRP A 351 3.46 29.01 -8.89
CA TRP A 351 4.73 29.10 -8.19
C TRP A 351 4.64 29.98 -6.92
N LYS A 352 3.58 29.77 -6.13
CA LYS A 352 3.30 30.52 -4.91
C LYS A 352 3.12 29.61 -3.71
N ILE A 353 3.60 30.09 -2.58
CA ILE A 353 3.30 29.53 -1.26
C ILE A 353 2.09 30.28 -0.69
N ASN A 354 0.99 29.56 -0.51
CA ASN A 354 -0.30 30.09 -0.08
C ASN A 354 -0.52 29.78 1.41
N LEU A 355 -0.02 30.65 2.28
CA LEU A 355 -0.19 30.53 3.73
C LEU A 355 -1.08 31.62 4.34
N ASP A 356 -1.57 32.58 3.53
CA ASP A 356 -2.27 33.78 3.98
C ASP A 356 -3.65 33.99 3.32
N SER A 357 -4.15 33.01 2.55
CA SER A 357 -5.54 33.08 2.07
C SER A 357 -6.55 32.96 3.21
N ALA A 358 -7.79 33.35 2.98
CA ALA A 358 -8.82 33.39 4.02
C ALA A 358 -8.99 32.07 4.77
N HIS A 359 -9.01 30.94 4.04
CA HIS A 359 -9.11 29.61 4.66
C HIS A 359 -7.85 29.22 5.45
N LYS A 360 -6.65 29.59 4.98
CA LYS A 360 -5.39 29.30 5.69
C LYS A 360 -5.31 30.11 6.98
N LEU A 361 -5.76 31.38 6.95
CA LEU A 361 -5.88 32.21 8.16
C LEU A 361 -6.90 31.60 9.14
N GLN A 362 -8.05 31.16 8.65
CA GLN A 362 -9.06 30.49 9.49
C GLN A 362 -8.51 29.18 10.09
N ALA A 363 -7.76 28.40 9.32
CA ALA A 363 -7.13 27.16 9.79
C ALA A 363 -6.11 27.41 10.90
N ILE A 364 -5.21 28.37 10.73
CA ILE A 364 -4.20 28.68 11.76
C ILE A 364 -4.81 29.31 13.01
N ASP A 365 -5.84 30.14 12.86
CA ASP A 365 -6.59 30.70 13.98
C ASP A 365 -7.39 29.63 14.73
N THR A 366 -7.88 28.61 14.03
CA THR A 366 -8.49 27.42 14.63
C THR A 366 -7.47 26.68 15.51
N VAL A 367 -6.26 26.41 15.01
CA VAL A 367 -5.19 25.79 15.80
C VAL A 367 -4.84 26.65 17.02
N LYS A 368 -4.67 27.96 16.85
CA LYS A 368 -4.40 28.89 17.95
C LYS A 368 -5.50 28.87 19.01
N ASN A 369 -6.76 28.86 18.61
CA ASN A 369 -7.90 28.78 19.51
C ASN A 369 -7.91 27.46 20.32
N LEU A 370 -7.62 26.33 19.69
CA LEU A 370 -7.49 25.05 20.37
C LEU A 370 -6.37 25.08 21.42
N VAL A 371 -5.19 25.58 21.06
CA VAL A 371 -4.05 25.68 21.96
C VAL A 371 -4.37 26.61 23.16
N THR A 372 -4.88 27.81 22.89
CA THR A 372 -5.19 28.80 23.95
C THR A 372 -6.38 28.38 24.81
N SER A 373 -7.24 27.47 24.34
CA SER A 373 -8.33 26.88 25.12
C SER A 373 -7.86 25.76 26.07
N GLY A 374 -6.57 25.38 26.03
CA GLY A 374 -6.01 24.36 26.92
C GLY A 374 -6.46 22.93 26.60
N VAL A 375 -6.97 22.67 25.38
CA VAL A 375 -7.46 21.35 24.96
C VAL A 375 -6.39 20.52 24.25
N VAL A 376 -5.23 21.12 23.97
CA VAL A 376 -4.08 20.48 23.29
C VAL A 376 -3.05 20.03 24.31
N ASP A 377 -2.52 18.82 24.17
CA ASP A 377 -1.41 18.32 24.99
C ASP A 377 -0.18 19.21 24.79
N PRO A 378 0.32 19.89 25.85
CA PRO A 378 1.50 20.76 25.74
C PRO A 378 2.80 19.97 25.47
N LYS A 379 2.82 18.66 25.74
CA LYS A 379 3.95 17.77 25.43
C LYS A 379 3.83 17.30 24.00
N GLN A 380 3.92 18.27 23.06
CA GLN A 380 3.80 17.98 21.65
C GLN A 380 4.91 17.05 21.16
N ASN A 381 4.53 16.03 20.43
CA ASN A 381 5.42 15.09 19.78
C ASN A 381 4.75 14.53 18.51
N VAL A 382 5.38 13.59 17.84
CA VAL A 382 4.95 13.02 16.56
C VAL A 382 5.13 11.51 16.54
N ASP A 383 4.45 10.84 15.63
CA ASP A 383 4.51 9.40 15.38
C ASP A 383 4.24 8.57 16.65
N GLY A 384 5.01 7.50 16.86
CA GLY A 384 4.91 6.63 18.03
C GLY A 384 5.37 7.27 19.34
N ALA A 385 5.87 8.52 19.33
CA ALA A 385 6.39 9.20 20.53
C ALA A 385 5.33 10.07 21.26
N VAL A 386 4.06 10.07 20.81
CA VAL A 386 2.96 10.82 21.47
C VAL A 386 2.44 10.05 22.66
N VAL A 387 2.94 10.37 23.86
CA VAL A 387 2.69 9.61 25.10
C VAL A 387 1.21 9.61 25.48
N SER A 388 0.53 10.76 25.45
CA SER A 388 -0.89 10.86 25.82
C SER A 388 -1.79 10.03 24.89
N TRP A 389 -1.44 9.94 23.60
CA TRP A 389 -2.13 9.07 22.65
C TRP A 389 -1.89 7.60 22.96
N ASN A 390 -0.64 7.19 23.12
CA ASN A 390 -0.26 5.82 23.38
C ASN A 390 -0.88 5.26 24.68
N GLU A 391 -1.08 6.13 25.68
CA GLU A 391 -1.71 5.79 26.95
C GLU A 391 -3.24 5.93 26.95
N GLY A 392 -3.85 6.25 25.79
CA GLY A 392 -5.30 6.42 25.66
C GLY A 392 -5.86 7.65 26.36
N ARG A 393 -5.04 8.69 26.58
CA ARG A 393 -5.40 9.93 27.29
C ARG A 393 -5.71 11.09 26.35
N SER A 394 -5.52 10.91 25.03
CA SER A 394 -5.95 11.87 24.01
C SER A 394 -7.08 11.30 23.17
N LEU A 395 -8.06 12.16 22.84
CA LEU A 395 -9.15 11.75 21.96
C LEU A 395 -8.72 11.76 20.51
N PHE A 396 -8.07 12.83 20.05
CA PHE A 396 -7.59 12.99 18.69
C PHE A 396 -6.07 13.01 18.60
N ASN A 397 -5.54 12.41 17.54
CA ASN A 397 -4.15 12.52 17.15
C ASN A 397 -4.03 12.52 15.63
N THR A 398 -2.95 13.08 15.13
CA THR A 398 -2.58 13.01 13.71
C THR A 398 -1.61 11.86 13.49
N GLY A 399 -1.60 11.30 12.28
CA GLY A 399 -0.65 10.28 11.89
C GLY A 399 -0.80 9.92 10.43
N ASP A 400 0.10 9.08 9.95
CA ASP A 400 0.00 8.56 8.59
C ASP A 400 -0.93 7.36 8.55
N LEU A 401 -1.58 7.15 7.42
CA LEU A 401 -2.56 6.07 7.28
C LEU A 401 -1.93 4.68 7.55
N TRP A 402 -0.66 4.50 7.24
CA TRP A 402 0.05 3.23 7.45
C TRP A 402 0.42 2.93 8.91
N PHE A 403 0.31 3.90 9.83
CA PHE A 403 0.70 3.73 11.24
C PHE A 403 -0.06 2.61 11.95
N VAL A 404 -1.32 2.40 11.59
CA VAL A 404 -2.15 1.33 12.19
C VAL A 404 -1.64 -0.09 11.89
N ASN A 405 -0.81 -0.23 10.85
CA ASN A 405 -0.20 -1.51 10.46
C ASN A 405 1.28 -1.61 10.89
N ALA A 406 1.81 -0.59 11.54
CA ALA A 406 3.22 -0.52 11.93
C ALA A 406 3.36 -0.74 13.44
N ALA A 407 3.90 -1.89 13.84
CA ALA A 407 4.04 -2.28 15.24
C ALA A 407 4.96 -1.34 16.06
N ASP A 408 5.82 -0.60 15.41
CA ASP A 408 6.70 0.42 15.99
C ASP A 408 6.05 1.80 16.10
N ARG A 409 4.82 1.96 15.59
CA ARG A 409 4.02 3.18 15.66
C ARG A 409 2.82 2.97 16.57
N TRP A 410 1.75 2.42 16.05
CA TRP A 410 0.53 2.14 16.80
C TRP A 410 0.31 0.64 16.87
N LYS A 411 0.30 0.11 18.09
CA LYS A 411 0.18 -1.33 18.33
C LYS A 411 -1.22 -1.80 17.94
N GLU A 412 -1.28 -2.96 17.36
CA GLU A 412 -2.52 -3.71 17.25
C GLU A 412 -3.18 -3.81 18.63
N ASN A 413 -4.50 -3.67 18.68
CA ASN A 413 -5.30 -3.73 19.91
C ASN A 413 -4.99 -2.63 20.95
N MET A 414 -4.41 -1.51 20.55
CA MET A 414 -4.21 -0.36 21.41
C MET A 414 -5.57 0.14 21.95
N TRP A 415 -5.67 0.33 23.27
CA TRP A 415 -6.85 0.77 24.04
C TRP A 415 -8.06 -0.18 24.03
N GLY A 416 -8.00 -1.33 23.40
CA GLY A 416 -9.06 -2.33 23.39
C GLY A 416 -8.95 -3.31 24.56
N ASP A 417 -10.07 -3.63 25.20
CA ASP A 417 -10.16 -4.74 26.14
C ASP A 417 -10.36 -6.03 25.35
N GLY A 418 -9.52 -7.04 25.59
CA GLY A 418 -9.67 -8.35 24.95
C GLY A 418 -9.17 -8.47 23.50
N GLY A 419 -8.36 -7.54 23.02
CA GLY A 419 -7.69 -7.64 21.73
C GLY A 419 -8.39 -6.91 20.58
N GLU A 420 -9.31 -5.99 20.85
CA GLU A 420 -9.98 -5.21 19.81
C GLU A 420 -9.28 -3.87 19.53
N THR A 421 -9.07 -3.56 18.26
CA THR A 421 -8.59 -2.24 17.83
C THR A 421 -9.66 -1.19 18.03
N LYS A 422 -9.29 -0.04 18.59
CA LYS A 422 -10.18 1.10 18.83
C LYS A 422 -9.79 2.35 18.04
N TYR A 423 -8.93 2.22 17.04
CA TYR A 423 -8.64 3.32 16.11
C TYR A 423 -9.87 3.65 15.29
N CYS A 424 -10.17 4.92 15.18
CA CYS A 424 -11.22 5.41 14.33
C CYS A 424 -10.67 6.58 13.49
N TYR A 425 -10.80 6.48 12.19
CA TYR A 425 -10.46 7.53 11.25
C TYR A 425 -11.59 8.55 11.16
N VAL A 426 -11.25 9.82 11.04
CA VAL A 426 -12.17 10.88 10.64
C VAL A 426 -11.45 11.84 9.69
N PRO A 427 -12.11 12.30 8.60
CA PRO A 427 -11.56 13.33 7.74
C PRO A 427 -11.29 14.64 8.49
N TRP A 428 -10.40 15.48 7.95
CA TRP A 428 -10.16 16.81 8.50
C TRP A 428 -11.44 17.64 8.51
N PRO A 429 -11.69 18.45 9.56
CA PRO A 429 -12.83 19.36 9.60
C PRO A 429 -12.83 20.31 8.40
N MET A 430 -14.00 20.58 7.86
CA MET A 430 -14.20 21.54 6.78
C MET A 430 -14.08 22.99 7.30
N ALA A 431 -13.58 23.90 6.48
CA ALA A 431 -13.79 25.33 6.75
C ALA A 431 -15.31 25.63 6.84
N ASP A 432 -15.69 26.63 7.62
CA ASP A 432 -17.11 26.83 7.96
C ASP A 432 -18.01 27.16 6.75
N ASP A 433 -17.46 27.61 5.64
CA ASP A 433 -18.13 27.86 4.35
C ASP A 433 -17.95 26.75 3.32
N VAL A 434 -17.25 25.65 3.67
CA VAL A 434 -17.07 24.46 2.84
C VAL A 434 -18.15 23.43 3.16
N THR A 435 -18.73 22.82 2.12
CA THR A 435 -19.69 21.72 2.23
C THR A 435 -19.08 20.41 1.75
N LEU A 436 -19.72 19.27 2.02
CA LEU A 436 -19.26 17.97 1.53
C LEU A 436 -19.10 17.93 -0.01
N ASP A 437 -19.90 18.64 -0.75
CA ASP A 437 -19.83 18.69 -2.21
C ASP A 437 -18.63 19.51 -2.71
N SER A 438 -18.16 20.48 -1.94
CA SER A 438 -17.00 21.31 -2.24
C SER A 438 -15.75 20.89 -1.48
N TYR A 439 -15.85 19.96 -0.55
CA TYR A 439 -14.73 19.45 0.23
C TYR A 439 -13.70 18.80 -0.68
N GLN A 440 -12.43 19.10 -0.45
CA GLN A 440 -11.32 18.56 -1.23
C GLN A 440 -10.38 17.79 -0.33
N ILE A 441 -9.81 16.72 -0.89
CA ILE A 441 -8.86 15.86 -0.19
C ILE A 441 -7.45 16.26 -0.58
N GLN A 442 -6.66 16.70 0.40
CA GLN A 442 -5.25 16.98 0.22
C GLN A 442 -4.46 15.67 0.17
N LEU A 443 -3.77 15.42 -0.93
CA LEU A 443 -2.89 14.28 -1.12
C LEU A 443 -1.44 14.71 -0.95
N GLY A 444 -0.71 13.95 -0.15
CA GLY A 444 0.73 14.11 0.01
C GLY A 444 1.51 13.36 -1.05
N GLY A 445 2.82 13.31 -0.86
CA GLY A 445 3.72 12.48 -1.64
C GLY A 445 3.59 11.00 -1.31
N THR A 446 4.31 10.18 -2.04
CA THR A 446 4.31 8.73 -1.88
C THR A 446 5.72 8.15 -1.99
N ALA A 447 5.88 6.91 -1.53
CA ALA A 447 7.01 6.09 -1.93
C ALA A 447 6.61 5.24 -3.14
N GLY A 448 7.51 5.10 -4.09
CA GLY A 448 7.31 4.29 -5.29
C GLY A 448 8.62 3.76 -5.84
N TRP A 449 8.56 3.12 -6.98
CA TRP A 449 9.70 2.51 -7.63
C TRP A 449 10.34 3.47 -8.63
N VAL A 450 11.65 3.65 -8.52
CA VAL A 450 12.45 4.38 -9.50
C VAL A 450 13.47 3.43 -10.13
N MET A 451 13.82 3.65 -11.38
CA MET A 451 14.86 2.87 -12.05
C MET A 451 16.21 3.54 -11.89
N PRO A 452 17.19 2.90 -11.24
CA PRO A 452 18.56 3.42 -11.16
C PRO A 452 19.30 3.26 -12.47
N ILE A 453 20.32 4.09 -12.69
CA ILE A 453 21.32 3.85 -13.73
C ILE A 453 22.31 2.75 -13.31
N GLY A 454 23.09 2.24 -14.26
CA GLY A 454 24.22 1.34 -13.96
C GLY A 454 23.85 -0.14 -13.82
N ARG A 455 22.62 -0.53 -14.16
CA ARG A 455 22.27 -1.94 -14.26
C ARG A 455 22.88 -2.57 -15.50
N ASP A 456 23.50 -3.73 -15.35
CA ASP A 456 24.14 -4.47 -16.46
C ASP A 456 23.20 -5.57 -16.96
N TYR A 457 22.86 -5.51 -18.24
CA TYR A 457 22.04 -6.49 -18.96
C TYR A 457 22.85 -7.38 -19.91
N THR A 458 24.19 -7.28 -19.86
CA THR A 458 25.09 -8.02 -20.74
C THR A 458 24.89 -9.54 -20.56
N GLY A 459 24.75 -10.25 -21.67
CA GLY A 459 24.58 -11.72 -21.66
C GLY A 459 23.12 -12.19 -21.69
N TYR A 460 22.15 -11.29 -21.62
CA TYR A 460 20.71 -11.63 -21.65
C TYR A 460 20.02 -11.30 -23.00
N GLY A 461 20.81 -11.03 -24.05
CA GLY A 461 20.30 -10.74 -25.40
C GLY A 461 19.89 -9.28 -25.61
N GLU A 462 19.52 -8.97 -26.88
CA GLU A 462 19.25 -7.58 -27.31
C GLU A 462 17.94 -7.02 -26.73
N GLU A 463 16.98 -7.88 -26.37
CA GLU A 463 15.69 -7.48 -25.81
C GLU A 463 15.74 -7.22 -24.30
N CYS A 464 16.79 -7.64 -23.60
CA CYS A 464 16.96 -7.35 -22.18
C CYS A 464 17.49 -5.93 -22.01
N THR A 465 16.58 -4.98 -21.87
CA THR A 465 16.85 -3.54 -21.77
C THR A 465 16.09 -2.91 -20.62
N ALA A 466 16.50 -1.75 -20.14
CA ALA A 466 15.77 -0.99 -19.11
C ALA A 466 14.31 -0.74 -19.51
N GLU A 467 14.04 -0.45 -20.78
CA GLU A 467 12.69 -0.26 -21.32
C GLU A 467 11.83 -1.53 -21.16
N ASN A 468 12.36 -2.67 -21.56
CA ASN A 468 11.62 -3.94 -21.51
C ASN A 468 11.47 -4.48 -20.07
N ILE A 469 12.43 -4.21 -19.19
CA ILE A 469 12.31 -4.44 -17.75
C ILE A 469 11.19 -3.57 -17.16
N TYR A 470 11.14 -2.27 -17.51
CA TYR A 470 10.04 -1.39 -17.12
C TYR A 470 8.69 -1.91 -17.63
N ARG A 471 8.64 -2.33 -18.91
CA ARG A 471 7.45 -2.92 -19.53
C ARG A 471 6.96 -4.16 -18.76
N ALA A 472 7.85 -5.04 -18.32
CA ALA A 472 7.48 -6.21 -17.54
C ALA A 472 6.81 -5.82 -16.20
N VAL A 473 7.41 -4.88 -15.46
CA VAL A 473 6.92 -4.49 -14.14
C VAL A 473 5.61 -3.69 -14.23
N ILE A 474 5.49 -2.76 -15.20
CA ILE A 474 4.22 -2.03 -15.35
C ILE A 474 3.09 -2.96 -15.85
N THR A 475 3.41 -3.96 -16.65
CA THR A 475 2.43 -5.00 -17.07
C THR A 475 2.01 -5.86 -15.88
N LEU A 476 2.92 -6.16 -14.92
CA LEU A 476 2.56 -6.84 -13.67
C LEU A 476 1.50 -6.06 -12.90
N ILE A 477 1.68 -4.75 -12.74
CA ILE A 477 0.71 -3.86 -12.05
C ILE A 477 -0.64 -3.91 -12.75
N GLN A 478 -0.66 -3.70 -14.07
CA GLN A 478 -1.89 -3.68 -14.86
C GLN A 478 -2.60 -5.03 -14.85
N LYS A 479 -1.85 -6.12 -15.01
CA LYS A 479 -2.41 -7.48 -15.04
C LYS A 479 -2.93 -7.92 -13.69
N THR A 480 -2.28 -7.52 -12.59
CA THR A 480 -2.78 -7.75 -11.24
C THR A 480 -4.16 -7.09 -11.05
N LYS A 481 -4.29 -5.84 -11.46
CA LYS A 481 -5.55 -5.10 -11.37
C LYS A 481 -6.64 -5.75 -12.24
N GLU A 482 -6.33 -6.05 -13.50
CA GLU A 482 -7.26 -6.70 -14.45
C GLU A 482 -7.80 -8.02 -13.87
N LEU A 483 -6.89 -8.89 -13.40
CA LEU A 483 -7.28 -10.20 -12.85
C LEU A 483 -8.08 -10.07 -11.56
N TYR A 484 -7.75 -9.11 -10.71
CA TYR A 484 -8.46 -8.87 -9.47
C TYR A 484 -9.88 -8.35 -9.72
N GLU A 485 -10.04 -7.36 -10.60
CA GLU A 485 -11.33 -6.74 -10.93
C GLU A 485 -12.21 -7.62 -11.82
N SER A 486 -11.64 -8.52 -12.62
CA SER A 486 -12.38 -9.48 -13.45
C SER A 486 -12.81 -10.76 -12.71
N ASN A 487 -12.43 -10.91 -11.45
CA ASN A 487 -12.89 -12.05 -10.64
C ASN A 487 -14.41 -11.97 -10.46
N PRO A 488 -15.19 -13.03 -10.77
CA PRO A 488 -16.64 -13.03 -10.59
C PRO A 488 -17.10 -12.74 -9.16
N ASP A 489 -16.26 -13.04 -8.17
CA ASP A 489 -16.51 -12.79 -6.76
C ASP A 489 -16.05 -11.39 -6.30
N TYR A 490 -15.48 -10.58 -7.22
CA TYR A 490 -15.06 -9.22 -6.91
C TYR A 490 -16.27 -8.30 -6.76
N ASP A 491 -16.38 -7.69 -5.60
CA ASP A 491 -17.32 -6.61 -5.32
C ASP A 491 -16.55 -5.41 -4.76
N GLU A 492 -16.53 -4.32 -5.51
CA GLU A 492 -15.79 -3.11 -5.14
C GLU A 492 -16.22 -2.56 -3.77
N ALA A 493 -17.52 -2.58 -3.47
CA ALA A 493 -18.03 -2.07 -2.20
C ALA A 493 -17.54 -2.92 -1.02
N THR A 494 -17.55 -4.24 -1.16
CA THR A 494 -17.01 -5.18 -0.18
C THR A 494 -15.49 -5.02 -0.04
N ALA A 495 -14.76 -4.88 -1.14
CA ALA A 495 -13.32 -4.65 -1.12
C ALA A 495 -12.95 -3.37 -0.36
N LEU A 496 -13.63 -2.26 -0.63
CA LEU A 496 -13.45 -0.99 0.08
C LEU A 496 -13.78 -1.12 1.58
N ARG A 497 -14.85 -1.82 1.92
CA ARG A 497 -15.24 -2.05 3.33
C ARG A 497 -14.19 -2.87 4.08
N ASN A 498 -13.65 -3.90 3.45
CA ASN A 498 -12.59 -4.73 4.03
C ASN A 498 -11.30 -3.92 4.27
N VAL A 499 -10.96 -3.00 3.36
CA VAL A 499 -9.85 -2.07 3.56
C VAL A 499 -10.15 -1.10 4.69
N ALA A 500 -11.34 -0.48 4.70
CA ALA A 500 -11.74 0.46 5.75
C ALA A 500 -11.70 -0.19 7.15
N ALA A 501 -12.11 -1.45 7.27
CA ALA A 501 -12.09 -2.17 8.54
C ALA A 501 -10.69 -2.36 9.14
N LYS A 502 -9.61 -2.26 8.34
CA LYS A 502 -8.23 -2.29 8.84
C LYS A 502 -7.84 -0.99 9.56
N TYR A 503 -8.44 0.14 9.19
CA TYR A 503 -8.10 1.47 9.68
C TYR A 503 -9.15 2.06 10.62
N CYS A 504 -10.32 1.44 10.72
CA CYS A 504 -11.50 2.03 11.31
C CYS A 504 -12.27 1.02 12.16
N ALA A 505 -12.31 1.20 13.48
CA ALA A 505 -13.01 0.29 14.40
C ALA A 505 -14.53 0.46 14.40
N SER A 506 -15.07 1.66 14.09
CA SER A 506 -16.51 1.92 14.06
C SER A 506 -17.09 1.95 12.65
N GLU A 507 -18.37 1.67 12.52
CA GLU A 507 -19.08 1.71 11.24
C GLU A 507 -19.09 3.12 10.63
N ALA A 508 -19.32 4.16 11.43
CA ALA A 508 -19.29 5.55 10.97
C ALA A 508 -17.90 5.93 10.43
N SER A 509 -16.84 5.51 11.13
CA SER A 509 -15.46 5.71 10.69
C SER A 509 -15.16 4.97 9.38
N GLN A 510 -15.63 3.72 9.22
CA GLN A 510 -15.50 2.98 7.97
C GLN A 510 -16.23 3.68 6.82
N ASN A 511 -17.45 4.15 7.06
CA ASN A 511 -18.23 4.88 6.06
C ASN A 511 -17.58 6.21 5.67
N ALA A 512 -16.97 6.94 6.62
CA ALA A 512 -16.22 8.15 6.33
C ALA A 512 -14.97 7.86 5.47
N TYR A 513 -14.23 6.79 5.78
CA TYR A 513 -13.08 6.34 4.97
C TYR A 513 -13.49 5.97 3.54
N ILE A 514 -14.59 5.21 3.38
CA ILE A 514 -15.13 4.83 2.08
C ILE A 514 -15.56 6.09 1.30
N LYS A 515 -16.27 7.02 1.96
CA LYS A 515 -16.69 8.29 1.35
C LYS A 515 -15.50 9.08 0.82
N VAL A 516 -14.44 9.23 1.61
CA VAL A 516 -13.21 9.93 1.19
C VAL A 516 -12.53 9.22 0.03
N THR A 517 -12.42 7.89 0.06
CA THR A 517 -11.87 7.12 -1.07
C THR A 517 -12.66 7.34 -2.36
N GLN A 518 -13.99 7.39 -2.28
CA GLN A 518 -14.86 7.70 -3.42
C GLN A 518 -14.68 9.15 -3.91
N MET A 519 -14.49 10.10 -3.00
CA MET A 519 -14.19 11.50 -3.33
C MET A 519 -12.87 11.61 -4.11
N ILE A 520 -11.82 10.92 -3.67
CA ILE A 520 -10.54 10.87 -4.40
C ILE A 520 -10.74 10.29 -5.81
N LYS A 521 -11.45 9.16 -5.93
CA LYS A 521 -11.75 8.53 -7.23
C LYS A 521 -12.56 9.43 -8.16
N SER A 522 -13.44 10.28 -7.61
CA SER A 522 -14.24 11.25 -8.38
C SER A 522 -13.50 12.54 -8.73
N GLY A 523 -12.24 12.67 -8.32
CA GLY A 523 -11.41 13.85 -8.58
C GLY A 523 -11.58 14.99 -7.57
N GLN A 524 -12.24 14.75 -6.43
CA GLN A 524 -12.30 15.70 -5.31
C GLN A 524 -11.01 15.63 -4.47
N SER A 525 -9.86 15.74 -5.13
CA SER A 525 -8.56 15.69 -4.48
C SER A 525 -7.53 16.51 -5.27
N PHE A 526 -6.48 16.91 -4.59
CA PHE A 526 -5.36 17.64 -5.19
C PHE A 526 -4.04 17.26 -4.51
N TYR A 527 -2.95 17.36 -5.24
CA TYR A 527 -1.62 17.15 -4.71
C TYR A 527 -1.07 18.42 -4.08
N ASP A 528 -0.54 18.30 -2.86
CA ASP A 528 0.15 19.38 -2.16
C ASP A 528 1.49 18.88 -1.60
N PRO A 529 2.61 19.31 -2.15
CA PRO A 529 3.92 18.85 -1.69
C PRO A 529 4.22 19.21 -0.23
N LEU A 530 3.60 20.25 0.34
CA LEU A 530 3.76 20.61 1.76
C LEU A 530 2.93 19.76 2.73
N SER A 531 2.06 18.89 2.23
CA SER A 531 1.27 18.00 3.10
C SER A 531 2.04 16.79 3.63
N ASN A 532 3.24 16.53 3.10
CA ASN A 532 4.09 15.40 3.48
C ASN A 532 5.27 15.86 4.34
N ASN A 533 5.64 15.05 5.32
CA ASN A 533 6.75 15.30 6.25
C ASN A 533 8.11 15.40 5.54
N ASP A 534 8.35 14.49 4.60
CA ASP A 534 9.58 14.38 3.83
C ASP A 534 9.37 15.01 2.45
N ASN A 535 9.03 16.30 2.40
CA ASN A 535 8.81 16.97 1.14
C ASN A 535 10.07 17.74 0.68
N PRO A 536 10.22 17.97 -0.64
CA PRO A 536 11.43 18.59 -1.20
C PRO A 536 11.48 20.12 -0.97
N ILE A 537 10.39 20.73 -0.51
CA ILE A 537 10.29 22.18 -0.28
C ILE A 537 10.75 22.53 1.13
N GLY A 538 10.38 21.72 2.12
CA GLY A 538 10.77 21.94 3.51
C GLY A 538 10.16 20.88 4.42
N SER A 539 10.98 20.37 5.32
CA SER A 539 10.55 19.32 6.26
C SER A 539 9.60 19.87 7.32
N LEU A 540 8.50 19.17 7.56
CA LEU A 540 7.58 19.46 8.68
C LEU A 540 8.17 19.05 10.05
N TYR A 541 9.22 18.23 10.08
CA TYR A 541 9.92 17.84 11.31
C TYR A 541 10.88 18.92 11.81
N ALA A 542 11.43 19.73 10.90
CA ALA A 542 12.46 20.71 11.25
C ALA A 542 11.88 21.86 12.07
N SER A 543 12.63 22.33 13.06
CA SER A 543 12.37 23.55 13.82
C SER A 543 13.15 24.75 13.23
N GLY A 544 12.88 25.97 13.71
CA GLY A 544 13.57 27.18 13.28
C GLY A 544 12.79 27.94 12.19
N GLU A 545 13.46 28.33 11.10
CA GLU A 545 12.86 29.06 9.96
C GLU A 545 12.14 28.07 9.01
N THR A 546 11.11 27.42 9.53
CA THR A 546 10.31 26.39 8.85
C THR A 546 8.83 26.62 9.11
N LEU A 547 7.96 25.89 8.41
CA LEU A 547 6.51 25.98 8.65
C LEU A 547 6.17 25.64 10.12
N ARG A 548 6.83 24.63 10.68
CA ARG A 548 6.66 24.29 12.09
C ARG A 548 7.07 25.44 13.01
N GLY A 549 8.23 26.05 12.78
CA GLY A 549 8.69 27.19 13.56
C GLY A 549 7.74 28.39 13.48
N ALA A 550 7.15 28.66 12.31
CA ALA A 550 6.15 29.71 12.15
C ALA A 550 4.86 29.41 12.94
N VAL A 551 4.36 28.18 12.86
CA VAL A 551 3.17 27.72 13.62
C VAL A 551 3.44 27.81 15.13
N ASP A 552 4.58 27.32 15.60
CA ASP A 552 4.95 27.34 17.02
C ASP A 552 5.11 28.80 17.55
N LYS A 553 5.62 29.72 16.74
CA LYS A 553 5.70 31.15 17.11
C LYS A 553 4.33 31.83 17.25
N TYR A 554 3.35 31.45 16.42
CA TYR A 554 2.02 32.08 16.38
C TYR A 554 0.96 31.35 17.18
N ALA A 555 0.87 30.04 17.06
CA ALA A 555 -0.17 29.20 17.67
C ALA A 555 0.35 28.42 18.88
N SER A 556 1.00 29.11 19.81
CA SER A 556 1.43 28.57 21.10
C SER A 556 0.63 29.19 22.25
N ALA A 557 0.74 28.60 23.44
CA ALA A 557 0.13 29.15 24.65
C ALA A 557 0.66 30.54 24.98
N GLU A 558 1.91 30.80 24.65
CA GLU A 558 2.60 32.10 24.77
C GLU A 558 3.14 32.50 23.38
N PRO A 559 2.34 33.16 22.53
CA PRO A 559 2.76 33.55 21.19
C PRO A 559 3.97 34.47 21.21
N GLN A 560 4.95 34.21 20.36
CA GLN A 560 6.18 34.99 20.21
C GLN A 560 6.03 36.15 19.20
N VAL A 561 4.98 36.11 18.38
CA VAL A 561 4.66 37.11 17.36
C VAL A 561 3.20 37.55 17.47
N SER A 562 2.92 38.76 17.03
CA SER A 562 1.58 39.36 17.15
C SER A 562 0.60 38.89 16.06
N SER A 563 1.11 38.47 14.91
CA SER A 563 0.29 38.07 13.75
C SER A 563 0.90 36.91 13.00
N TRP A 564 0.05 36.18 12.27
CA TRP A 564 0.49 35.11 11.35
C TRP A 564 1.36 35.68 10.21
N ALA A 565 0.99 36.83 9.67
CA ALA A 565 1.78 37.51 8.65
C ALA A 565 3.24 37.76 9.09
N GLU A 566 3.45 38.16 10.36
CA GLU A 566 4.79 38.30 10.95
C GLU A 566 5.51 36.95 11.04
N ALA A 567 4.80 35.88 11.43
CA ALA A 567 5.39 34.55 11.56
C ALA A 567 5.92 33.98 10.24
N ILE A 568 5.25 34.26 9.11
CA ILE A 568 5.56 33.70 7.79
C ILE A 568 6.37 34.64 6.88
N ALA A 569 6.64 35.87 7.29
CA ALA A 569 7.23 36.91 6.42
C ALA A 569 8.57 36.50 5.77
N SER A 570 9.46 35.84 6.52
CA SER A 570 10.74 35.36 5.99
C SER A 570 10.61 33.96 5.37
N LEU A 571 9.62 33.20 5.80
CA LEU A 571 9.45 31.81 5.40
C LEU A 571 8.92 31.68 3.96
N VAL A 572 7.91 32.45 3.58
CA VAL A 572 7.25 32.36 2.26
C VAL A 572 8.26 32.46 1.11
N PRO A 573 9.14 33.49 1.04
CA PRO A 573 10.14 33.58 -0.03
C PRO A 573 11.08 32.36 -0.09
N THR A 574 11.48 31.85 1.08
CA THR A 574 12.38 30.69 1.18
C THR A 574 11.73 29.42 0.64
N LEU A 575 10.44 29.20 0.98
CA LEU A 575 9.68 28.05 0.47
C LEU A 575 9.40 28.18 -1.04
N GLU A 576 9.13 29.38 -1.56
CA GLU A 576 8.96 29.60 -2.99
C GLU A 576 10.24 29.33 -3.79
N GLU A 577 11.40 29.70 -3.28
CA GLU A 577 12.69 29.37 -3.88
C GLU A 577 12.93 27.86 -3.86
N ALA A 578 12.70 27.20 -2.73
CA ALA A 578 12.83 25.76 -2.60
C ALA A 578 11.86 25.02 -3.55
N MET A 579 10.62 25.48 -3.67
CA MET A 579 9.61 24.92 -4.57
C MET A 579 10.06 25.02 -6.03
N LYS A 580 10.54 26.19 -6.47
CA LYS A 580 11.08 26.35 -7.82
C LYS A 580 12.27 25.44 -8.07
N LYS A 581 13.17 25.31 -7.10
CA LYS A 581 14.32 24.41 -7.22
C LYS A 581 13.91 22.95 -7.31
N ALA A 582 12.86 22.54 -6.59
CA ALA A 582 12.43 21.15 -6.51
C ALA A 582 11.55 20.68 -7.69
N PHE A 583 10.83 21.59 -8.37
CA PHE A 583 9.81 21.20 -9.34
C PHE A 583 9.91 21.90 -10.71
N SER A 584 10.81 22.88 -10.91
CA SER A 584 10.95 23.58 -12.21
C SER A 584 11.98 22.91 -13.19
#